data_fb72c8cdb87c7ff0fb2831af7cc45b69
#
_entry.id   fb72c8cdb87c7ff0fb2831af7cc45b69
#
_cell.length_a   1.000
_cell.length_b   1.000
_cell.length_c   1.000
_cell.angle_alpha   90.00
_cell.angle_beta   90.00
_cell.angle_gamma   90.00
#
_symmetry.space_group_name_H-M   'P 1'
#
loop_
_entity.id
_entity.type
_entity.pdbx_description
1 polymer ?
#
loop_
_entity_poly.entity_id
_entity_poly.type
_entity_poly.pdbx_seq_one_letter_code
_entity_poly.pdbx_strand_id
1 'polypeptide(L)'
;MKQKEIPYKIYLEESEMPKEWYNVRADMKNKPAPLLNPQTLQPMTAEELGAVFCDELVAQELNETDPYIAIPEEIRSFYKMYRPSPLVRAYCLEEKLDTPAKIYYKFEGNNTSGSHKLNSAIAQAYYAKKQGLKGVTTETGAGQWGTALSMACSYFDLDCKVYMVKVSYEQKPFRREVMRTYGASVTPSPSETTEIGRQILKEFPGTTGSLGCAISEAVETATTTEGYRYVLGSVLNQVLLHQSVIGLESKIAMDKYGIKPDMIIGCAGGGSNLGGLIAPFMGEKLRGEADYEFIAVEPASCPSLTRGRYVDDFCDTGKVCPLAKMYTLGSGFIPSANHAGGLRYHGMNPALSQMYEDGLLEARSVEQTSVFKAAEQFARVEGILPAPESSHAIRAAIDEALKCKETGEEKTILFGLTGTGYFDMVAYEKFHNGEMSDYIPTEEDLAKGFAGIPKIV
;
A
#
# COMPACT_ATOMS: atom_id res chain seq x y z
N MET A 1 -0.19 -34.76 -22.73
CA MET A 1 0.44 -34.59 -21.40
C MET A 1 -0.69 -34.52 -20.39
N LYS A 2 -0.65 -35.32 -19.30
CA LYS A 2 -1.59 -35.13 -18.20
C LYS A 2 -1.37 -33.75 -17.66
N GLN A 3 -2.42 -32.93 -17.62
CA GLN A 3 -2.37 -31.59 -16.98
C GLN A 3 -1.86 -31.80 -15.57
N LYS A 4 -0.71 -31.19 -15.20
CA LYS A 4 -0.20 -31.27 -13.85
C LYS A 4 -1.25 -30.63 -12.95
N GLU A 5 -1.75 -31.37 -11.99
CA GLU A 5 -2.66 -30.86 -10.99
C GLU A 5 -1.96 -29.71 -10.23
N ILE A 6 -2.57 -28.52 -10.21
CA ILE A 6 -1.98 -27.34 -9.57
C ILE A 6 -2.15 -27.51 -8.06
N PRO A 7 -1.06 -27.43 -7.26
CA PRO A 7 -1.18 -27.58 -5.82
C PRO A 7 -1.93 -26.38 -5.20
N TYR A 8 -2.52 -26.56 -4.01
CA TYR A 8 -3.15 -25.47 -3.26
C TYR A 8 -2.19 -24.29 -3.02
N LYS A 9 -0.94 -24.60 -2.66
CA LYS A 9 0.11 -23.60 -2.40
C LYS A 9 1.29 -23.83 -3.31
N ILE A 10 1.65 -22.81 -4.05
CA ILE A 10 2.85 -22.79 -4.89
C ILE A 10 3.91 -21.98 -4.15
N TYR A 11 5.01 -22.63 -3.81
CA TYR A 11 6.20 -22.01 -3.24
C TYR A 11 7.32 -22.00 -4.27
N LEU A 12 8.11 -20.94 -4.22
CA LEU A 12 9.41 -20.89 -4.89
C LEU A 12 10.48 -21.44 -3.98
N GLU A 13 11.56 -21.98 -4.56
CA GLU A 13 12.78 -22.23 -3.83
C GLU A 13 13.54 -20.92 -3.55
N GLU A 14 14.39 -20.85 -2.54
CA GLU A 14 15.21 -19.66 -2.27
C GLU A 14 16.03 -19.20 -3.49
N SER A 15 16.49 -20.15 -4.29
CA SER A 15 17.25 -19.90 -5.52
C SER A 15 16.43 -19.25 -6.64
N GLU A 16 15.11 -19.41 -6.59
CA GLU A 16 14.14 -18.83 -7.56
C GLU A 16 13.66 -17.44 -7.15
N MET A 17 14.01 -16.99 -5.94
CA MET A 17 13.61 -15.65 -5.47
C MET A 17 14.24 -14.55 -6.31
N PRO A 18 13.50 -13.43 -6.54
CA PRO A 18 14.01 -12.29 -7.28
C PRO A 18 15.32 -11.74 -6.67
N LYS A 19 16.30 -11.45 -7.54
CA LYS A 19 17.58 -10.82 -7.16
C LYS A 19 17.58 -9.32 -7.45
N GLU A 20 16.58 -8.85 -8.17
CA GLU A 20 16.40 -7.47 -8.61
C GLU A 20 14.94 -7.07 -8.37
N TRP A 21 14.70 -5.80 -8.05
CA TRP A 21 13.39 -5.19 -8.12
C TRP A 21 13.12 -4.74 -9.55
N TYR A 22 11.85 -4.72 -9.94
CA TYR A 22 11.44 -4.26 -11.25
C TYR A 22 10.80 -2.87 -11.16
N ASN A 23 11.38 -1.93 -11.90
CA ASN A 23 10.91 -0.56 -12.00
C ASN A 23 10.01 -0.40 -13.24
N VAL A 24 8.72 -0.54 -13.06
CA VAL A 24 7.74 -0.47 -14.15
C VAL A 24 7.76 0.87 -14.88
N ARG A 25 8.25 1.96 -14.23
CA ARG A 25 8.37 3.28 -14.87
C ARG A 25 9.29 3.26 -16.08
N ALA A 26 10.29 2.38 -16.11
CA ALA A 26 11.18 2.27 -17.27
C ALA A 26 10.42 1.93 -18.56
N ASP A 27 9.36 1.14 -18.47
CA ASP A 27 8.53 0.74 -19.61
C ASP A 27 7.32 1.68 -19.88
N MET A 28 6.99 2.59 -18.95
CA MET A 28 5.89 3.54 -19.14
C MET A 28 6.20 4.54 -20.28
N LYS A 29 5.25 4.72 -21.19
CA LYS A 29 5.31 5.71 -22.26
C LYS A 29 5.17 7.13 -21.69
N ASN A 30 4.16 7.34 -20.85
CA ASN A 30 3.94 8.58 -20.13
C ASN A 30 4.51 8.39 -18.72
N LYS A 31 5.60 9.08 -18.41
CA LYS A 31 6.22 9.04 -17.08
C LYS A 31 5.39 9.85 -16.09
N PRO A 32 5.37 9.49 -14.80
CA PRO A 32 4.82 10.36 -13.77
C PRO A 32 5.51 11.72 -13.77
N ALA A 33 4.77 12.79 -13.48
CA ALA A 33 5.40 14.11 -13.32
C ALA A 33 6.37 14.13 -12.12
N PRO A 34 7.40 14.98 -12.16
CA PRO A 34 8.35 15.11 -11.04
C PRO A 34 7.65 15.64 -9.78
N LEU A 35 8.19 15.30 -8.62
CA LEU A 35 7.76 15.91 -7.36
C LEU A 35 8.14 17.39 -7.34
N LEU A 36 7.23 18.25 -6.85
CA LEU A 36 7.46 19.69 -6.78
C LEU A 36 7.76 20.12 -5.34
N ASN A 37 8.66 21.09 -5.22
CA ASN A 37 8.97 21.74 -3.95
C ASN A 37 7.73 22.52 -3.46
N PRO A 38 7.30 22.35 -2.20
CA PRO A 38 6.06 22.95 -1.70
C PRO A 38 6.11 24.50 -1.61
N GLN A 39 7.29 25.09 -1.62
CA GLN A 39 7.46 26.55 -1.53
C GLN A 39 7.66 27.22 -2.88
N THR A 40 8.46 26.60 -3.75
CA THR A 40 8.82 27.18 -5.05
C THR A 40 7.96 26.69 -6.20
N LEU A 41 7.27 25.57 -6.03
CA LEU A 41 6.47 24.86 -7.05
C LEU A 41 7.32 24.44 -8.27
N GLN A 42 8.64 24.33 -8.10
CA GLN A 42 9.56 23.83 -9.11
C GLN A 42 9.89 22.35 -8.85
N PRO A 43 10.29 21.58 -9.86
CA PRO A 43 10.77 20.22 -9.65
C PRO A 43 11.85 20.14 -8.58
N MET A 44 11.68 19.21 -7.63
CA MET A 44 12.64 19.02 -6.55
C MET A 44 13.95 18.42 -7.06
N THR A 45 15.04 18.93 -6.56
CA THR A 45 16.38 18.37 -6.79
C THR A 45 16.63 17.18 -5.87
N ALA A 46 17.64 16.36 -6.19
CA ALA A 46 18.08 15.26 -5.32
C ALA A 46 18.55 15.77 -3.95
N GLU A 47 19.16 16.96 -3.87
CA GLU A 47 19.59 17.57 -2.61
C GLU A 47 18.41 17.93 -1.72
N GLU A 48 17.37 18.55 -2.29
CA GLU A 48 16.15 18.91 -1.55
C GLU A 48 15.41 17.66 -1.02
N LEU A 49 15.30 16.61 -1.85
CA LEU A 49 14.74 15.33 -1.42
C LEU A 49 15.59 14.64 -0.34
N GLY A 50 16.92 14.73 -0.45
CA GLY A 50 17.89 14.18 0.50
C GLY A 50 17.84 14.84 1.89
N ALA A 51 17.27 16.04 2.00
CA ALA A 51 16.99 16.64 3.30
C ALA A 51 15.91 15.87 4.11
N VAL A 52 15.01 15.17 3.40
CA VAL A 52 13.87 14.42 3.99
C VAL A 52 14.13 12.93 3.98
N PHE A 53 14.63 12.37 2.88
CA PHE A 53 14.80 10.93 2.64
C PHE A 53 16.27 10.51 2.64
N CYS A 54 16.53 9.21 2.80
CA CYS A 54 17.86 8.63 2.60
C CYS A 54 18.30 8.77 1.13
N ASP A 55 19.61 8.98 0.90
CA ASP A 55 20.19 9.26 -0.42
C ASP A 55 19.87 8.17 -1.45
N GLU A 56 19.98 6.91 -1.07
CA GLU A 56 19.66 5.79 -1.98
C GLU A 56 18.18 5.74 -2.33
N LEU A 57 17.30 6.07 -1.36
CA LEU A 57 15.85 6.13 -1.62
C LEU A 57 15.50 7.28 -2.57
N VAL A 58 16.24 8.40 -2.50
CA VAL A 58 16.12 9.51 -3.46
C VAL A 58 16.57 9.05 -4.84
N ALA A 59 17.70 8.35 -4.94
CA ALA A 59 18.19 7.83 -6.21
C ALA A 59 17.16 6.88 -6.86
N GLN A 60 16.56 6.00 -6.08
CA GLN A 60 15.51 5.09 -6.56
C GLN A 60 14.22 5.81 -6.93
N GLU A 61 13.83 6.85 -6.20
CA GLU A 61 12.65 7.66 -6.52
C GLU A 61 12.83 8.40 -7.86
N LEU A 62 14.01 8.94 -8.12
CA LEU A 62 14.33 9.67 -9.34
C LEU A 62 14.68 8.79 -10.54
N ASN A 63 14.91 7.48 -10.33
CA ASN A 63 15.25 6.57 -11.42
C ASN A 63 14.01 6.15 -12.22
N GLU A 64 13.93 6.64 -13.43
CA GLU A 64 12.83 6.35 -14.38
C GLU A 64 13.27 5.52 -15.60
N THR A 65 14.54 5.14 -15.66
CA THR A 65 15.14 4.56 -16.86
C THR A 65 15.60 3.12 -16.70
N ASP A 66 16.09 2.75 -15.52
CA ASP A 66 16.59 1.41 -15.29
C ASP A 66 15.44 0.46 -14.92
N PRO A 67 15.18 -0.56 -15.74
CA PRO A 67 14.05 -1.46 -15.49
C PRO A 67 14.30 -2.40 -14.32
N TYR A 68 15.56 -2.74 -14.03
CA TYR A 68 15.93 -3.63 -12.94
C TYR A 68 16.93 -2.97 -12.02
N ILE A 69 16.67 -3.06 -10.72
CA ILE A 69 17.53 -2.52 -9.66
C ILE A 69 17.90 -3.66 -8.73
N ALA A 70 19.20 -3.92 -8.60
CA ALA A 70 19.73 -5.03 -7.80
C ALA A 70 19.29 -4.93 -6.33
N ILE A 71 18.80 -6.05 -5.77
CA ILE A 71 18.50 -6.16 -4.34
C ILE A 71 19.80 -6.50 -3.61
N PRO A 72 20.30 -5.65 -2.70
CA PRO A 72 21.48 -5.93 -1.90
C PRO A 72 21.42 -7.30 -1.22
N GLU A 73 22.58 -7.96 -1.05
CA GLU A 73 22.65 -9.31 -0.45
C GLU A 73 22.09 -9.32 0.98
N GLU A 74 22.32 -8.27 1.74
CA GLU A 74 21.82 -8.14 3.11
C GLU A 74 20.28 -8.11 3.14
N ILE A 75 19.64 -7.39 2.21
CA ILE A 75 18.19 -7.38 2.07
C ILE A 75 17.69 -8.75 1.63
N ARG A 76 18.35 -9.39 0.65
CA ARG A 76 17.99 -10.75 0.20
C ARG A 76 18.11 -11.78 1.31
N SER A 77 19.15 -11.68 2.13
CA SER A 77 19.34 -12.56 3.29
C SER A 77 18.20 -12.38 4.31
N PHE A 78 17.74 -11.16 4.51
CA PHE A 78 16.59 -10.91 5.36
C PHE A 78 15.28 -11.41 4.73
N TYR A 79 15.11 -11.24 3.43
CA TYR A 79 13.95 -11.78 2.70
C TYR A 79 13.80 -13.29 2.88
N LYS A 80 14.89 -14.06 2.87
CA LYS A 80 14.85 -15.52 3.10
C LYS A 80 14.24 -15.93 4.45
N MET A 81 14.19 -15.04 5.44
CA MET A 81 13.59 -15.35 6.74
C MET A 81 12.05 -15.44 6.67
N TYR A 82 11.40 -14.84 5.67
CA TYR A 82 9.94 -14.82 5.58
C TYR A 82 9.38 -14.93 4.14
N ARG A 83 10.26 -14.94 3.16
CA ARG A 83 9.93 -15.15 1.75
C ARG A 83 10.60 -16.43 1.23
N PRO A 84 10.13 -17.04 0.14
CA PRO A 84 9.02 -16.57 -0.71
C PRO A 84 7.67 -16.65 0.00
N SER A 85 6.76 -15.71 -0.29
CA SER A 85 5.37 -15.82 0.17
C SER A 85 4.58 -16.74 -0.79
N PRO A 86 3.58 -17.49 -0.29
CA PRO A 86 2.87 -18.45 -1.13
C PRO A 86 1.95 -17.77 -2.15
N LEU A 87 1.90 -18.33 -3.36
CA LEU A 87 0.79 -18.17 -4.28
C LEU A 87 -0.19 -19.32 -4.02
N VAL A 88 -1.43 -19.01 -3.70
CA VAL A 88 -2.43 -19.99 -3.29
C VAL A 88 -3.57 -20.01 -4.29
N ARG A 89 -4.03 -21.20 -4.69
CA ARG A 89 -5.27 -21.34 -5.44
C ARG A 89 -6.44 -21.51 -4.48
N ALA A 90 -7.45 -20.66 -4.62
CA ALA A 90 -8.61 -20.61 -3.74
C ALA A 90 -9.69 -21.66 -4.14
N TYR A 91 -9.33 -22.94 -4.15
CA TYR A 91 -10.22 -24.03 -4.54
C TYR A 91 -11.53 -24.05 -3.74
N CYS A 92 -11.45 -23.80 -2.40
CA CYS A 92 -12.64 -23.80 -1.56
C CYS A 92 -13.57 -22.63 -1.86
N LEU A 93 -12.99 -21.47 -2.22
CA LEU A 93 -13.77 -20.30 -2.63
C LEU A 93 -14.40 -20.52 -4.02
N GLU A 94 -13.65 -21.08 -4.99
CA GLU A 94 -14.18 -21.45 -6.31
C GLU A 94 -15.39 -22.38 -6.19
N GLU A 95 -15.28 -23.45 -5.39
CA GLU A 95 -16.36 -24.40 -5.12
C GLU A 95 -17.55 -23.71 -4.42
N LYS A 96 -17.30 -22.89 -3.41
CA LYS A 96 -18.34 -22.16 -2.66
C LYS A 96 -19.13 -21.20 -3.55
N LEU A 97 -18.50 -20.58 -4.51
CA LEU A 97 -19.13 -19.66 -5.46
C LEU A 97 -19.80 -20.41 -6.61
N ASP A 98 -19.46 -21.69 -6.82
CA ASP A 98 -19.91 -22.49 -7.96
C ASP A 98 -19.62 -21.77 -9.29
N THR A 99 -18.36 -21.36 -9.47
CA THR A 99 -17.88 -20.53 -10.59
C THR A 99 -16.89 -21.30 -11.46
N PRO A 100 -16.85 -21.06 -12.78
CA PRO A 100 -15.79 -21.55 -13.65
C PRO A 100 -14.46 -20.77 -13.49
N ALA A 101 -14.47 -19.64 -12.81
CA ALA A 101 -13.27 -18.83 -12.59
C ALA A 101 -12.21 -19.60 -11.79
N LYS A 102 -10.94 -19.41 -12.15
CA LYS A 102 -9.78 -19.90 -11.40
C LYS A 102 -9.24 -18.75 -10.56
N ILE A 103 -9.29 -18.87 -9.23
CA ILE A 103 -8.96 -17.79 -8.30
C ILE A 103 -7.64 -18.10 -7.61
N TYR A 104 -6.69 -17.16 -7.71
CA TYR A 104 -5.40 -17.22 -7.03
C TYR A 104 -5.20 -16.00 -6.14
N TYR A 105 -4.50 -16.17 -5.02
CA TYR A 105 -4.09 -15.05 -4.19
C TYR A 105 -2.63 -15.16 -3.77
N LYS A 106 -1.94 -14.01 -3.80
CA LYS A 106 -0.59 -13.87 -3.28
C LYS A 106 -0.66 -13.48 -1.81
N PHE A 107 -0.29 -14.40 -0.91
CA PHE A 107 -0.48 -14.23 0.52
C PHE A 107 0.71 -13.53 1.20
N GLU A 108 0.68 -12.23 1.26
CA GLU A 108 1.70 -11.39 1.90
C GLU A 108 1.49 -11.20 3.41
N GLY A 109 0.32 -11.56 3.94
CA GLY A 109 0.07 -11.58 5.39
C GLY A 109 0.74 -12.73 6.13
N ASN A 110 1.37 -13.66 5.40
CA ASN A 110 2.03 -14.84 5.95
C ASN A 110 3.49 -14.56 6.34
N ASN A 111 3.73 -13.50 7.10
CA ASN A 111 5.02 -13.16 7.66
C ASN A 111 4.87 -12.60 9.08
N THR A 112 5.98 -12.42 9.78
CA THR A 112 6.01 -12.00 11.19
C THR A 112 5.44 -10.62 11.45
N SER A 113 5.46 -9.71 10.47
CA SER A 113 4.81 -8.40 10.58
C SER A 113 3.31 -8.43 10.24
N GLY A 114 2.85 -9.51 9.64
CA GLY A 114 1.45 -9.72 9.24
C GLY A 114 1.02 -8.95 7.99
N SER A 115 1.95 -8.38 7.20
CA SER A 115 1.61 -7.67 5.97
C SER A 115 2.76 -7.54 4.96
N HIS A 116 2.44 -7.19 3.70
CA HIS A 116 3.39 -6.88 2.62
C HIS A 116 4.39 -5.76 2.95
N LYS A 117 4.07 -4.91 3.91
CA LYS A 117 4.86 -3.69 4.20
C LYS A 117 6.28 -4.00 4.65
N LEU A 118 6.54 -5.19 5.19
CA LEU A 118 7.87 -5.63 5.59
C LEU A 118 8.87 -5.62 4.42
N ASN A 119 8.42 -5.87 3.19
CA ASN A 119 9.28 -5.87 2.01
C ASN A 119 10.01 -4.52 1.81
N SER A 120 9.30 -3.42 1.96
CA SER A 120 9.87 -2.08 1.83
C SER A 120 10.51 -1.60 3.14
N ALA A 121 9.96 -1.98 4.30
CA ALA A 121 10.52 -1.60 5.60
C ALA A 121 11.98 -2.06 5.76
N ILE A 122 12.27 -3.30 5.36
CA ILE A 122 13.64 -3.84 5.38
C ILE A 122 14.57 -3.03 4.47
N ALA A 123 14.14 -2.73 3.24
CA ALA A 123 14.94 -1.96 2.30
C ALA A 123 15.25 -0.55 2.84
N GLN A 124 14.24 0.15 3.32
CA GLN A 124 14.39 1.52 3.82
C GLN A 124 15.25 1.57 5.09
N ALA A 125 15.06 0.65 6.03
CA ALA A 125 15.90 0.56 7.23
C ALA A 125 17.36 0.19 6.90
N TYR A 126 17.58 -0.72 5.95
CA TYR A 126 18.92 -1.05 5.47
C TYR A 126 19.64 0.17 4.92
N TYR A 127 19.00 0.94 4.05
CA TYR A 127 19.62 2.14 3.46
C TYR A 127 19.84 3.24 4.48
N ALA A 128 18.94 3.40 5.46
CA ALA A 128 19.14 4.31 6.57
C ALA A 128 20.37 3.94 7.41
N LYS A 129 20.53 2.66 7.74
CA LYS A 129 21.73 2.14 8.45
C LYS A 129 22.99 2.31 7.64
N LYS A 130 22.95 1.97 6.34
CA LYS A 130 24.09 2.10 5.43
C LYS A 130 24.57 3.56 5.30
N GLN A 131 23.66 4.52 5.33
CA GLN A 131 23.97 5.95 5.34
C GLN A 131 24.53 6.45 6.69
N GLY A 132 24.49 5.64 7.74
CA GLY A 132 25.00 6.00 9.07
C GLY A 132 24.02 6.83 9.90
N LEU A 133 22.71 6.76 9.60
CA LEU A 133 21.69 7.44 10.39
C LEU A 133 21.54 6.83 11.77
N LYS A 134 21.11 7.65 12.73
CA LYS A 134 20.77 7.23 14.10
C LYS A 134 19.41 6.55 14.16
N GLY A 135 18.48 7.04 13.35
CA GLY A 135 17.12 6.55 13.35
C GLY A 135 16.28 7.09 12.20
N VAL A 136 15.05 6.66 12.21
CA VAL A 136 14.03 7.06 11.22
C VAL A 136 12.75 7.51 11.90
N THR A 137 12.00 8.38 11.20
CA THR A 137 10.66 8.77 11.58
C THR A 137 9.67 8.29 10.53
N THR A 138 8.44 8.03 10.92
CA THR A 138 7.41 7.59 9.99
C THR A 138 6.01 7.83 10.51
N GLU A 139 5.06 7.78 9.59
CA GLU A 139 3.63 7.68 9.87
C GLU A 139 3.17 6.22 9.91
N THR A 140 1.98 5.98 10.47
CA THR A 140 1.26 4.73 10.26
C THR A 140 -0.26 4.93 10.40
N GLY A 141 -1.05 4.36 9.48
CA GLY A 141 -2.51 4.39 9.54
C GLY A 141 -3.05 3.35 10.52
N ALA A 142 -3.20 2.10 10.07
CA ALA A 142 -3.69 0.99 10.87
C ALA A 142 -2.65 0.35 11.80
N GLY A 143 -1.38 0.78 11.70
CA GLY A 143 -0.25 0.23 12.45
C GLY A 143 0.53 -0.87 11.72
N GLN A 144 0.12 -1.30 10.54
CA GLN A 144 0.82 -2.34 9.78
C GLN A 144 2.20 -1.88 9.32
N TRP A 145 2.30 -0.64 8.81
CA TRP A 145 3.59 -0.07 8.42
C TRP A 145 4.49 0.17 9.62
N GLY A 146 3.97 0.80 10.67
CA GLY A 146 4.73 1.00 11.92
C GLY A 146 5.26 -0.30 12.50
N THR A 147 4.47 -1.38 12.49
CA THR A 147 4.89 -2.72 12.93
C THR A 147 6.06 -3.24 12.08
N ALA A 148 5.93 -3.19 10.76
CA ALA A 148 6.96 -3.68 9.84
C ALA A 148 8.26 -2.88 9.98
N LEU A 149 8.16 -1.55 10.06
CA LEU A 149 9.33 -0.68 10.22
C LEU A 149 9.99 -0.85 11.58
N SER A 150 9.21 -0.94 12.67
CA SER A 150 9.76 -1.18 14.02
C SER A 150 10.58 -2.46 14.07
N MET A 151 10.10 -3.53 13.43
CA MET A 151 10.81 -4.79 13.30
C MET A 151 12.11 -4.63 12.50
N ALA A 152 12.05 -3.94 11.35
CA ALA A 152 13.23 -3.69 10.53
C ALA A 152 14.27 -2.82 11.24
N CYS A 153 13.84 -1.77 11.94
CA CYS A 153 14.73 -0.91 12.72
C CYS A 153 15.39 -1.66 13.90
N SER A 154 14.64 -2.52 14.58
CA SER A 154 15.20 -3.39 15.64
C SER A 154 16.30 -4.30 15.09
N TYR A 155 16.10 -4.87 13.89
CA TYR A 155 17.10 -5.71 13.25
C TYR A 155 18.39 -4.96 12.89
N PHE A 156 18.26 -3.72 12.39
CA PHE A 156 19.40 -2.89 11.98
C PHE A 156 19.94 -1.97 13.09
N ASP A 157 19.44 -2.09 14.31
CA ASP A 157 19.82 -1.23 15.45
C ASP A 157 19.67 0.27 15.11
N LEU A 158 18.44 0.65 14.77
CA LEU A 158 18.04 2.02 14.46
C LEU A 158 16.92 2.45 15.40
N ASP A 159 16.97 3.71 15.84
CA ASP A 159 15.83 4.33 16.51
C ASP A 159 14.64 4.46 15.54
N CYS A 160 13.42 4.20 16.03
CA CYS A 160 12.20 4.29 15.25
C CYS A 160 11.16 5.14 15.96
N LYS A 161 10.76 6.27 15.34
CA LYS A 161 9.70 7.16 15.85
C LYS A 161 8.50 7.08 14.93
N VAL A 162 7.36 6.62 15.46
CA VAL A 162 6.14 6.35 14.70
C VAL A 162 5.04 7.30 15.14
N TYR A 163 4.48 8.03 14.18
CA TYR A 163 3.25 8.82 14.35
C TYR A 163 2.06 7.99 13.83
N MET A 164 1.20 7.56 14.75
CA MET A 164 0.06 6.71 14.42
C MET A 164 -1.24 7.51 14.39
N VAL A 165 -2.02 7.36 13.32
CA VAL A 165 -3.34 8.01 13.20
C VAL A 165 -4.15 7.79 14.47
N LYS A 166 -4.61 8.87 15.12
CA LYS A 166 -5.21 8.88 16.46
C LYS A 166 -6.33 7.86 16.65
N VAL A 167 -7.28 7.80 15.73
CA VAL A 167 -8.38 6.83 15.84
C VAL A 167 -7.87 5.38 15.79
N SER A 168 -6.85 5.10 15.00
CA SER A 168 -6.24 3.76 14.95
C SER A 168 -5.41 3.44 16.18
N TYR A 169 -4.73 4.44 16.74
CA TYR A 169 -3.98 4.31 18.00
C TYR A 169 -4.90 3.85 19.15
N GLU A 170 -6.15 4.33 19.17
CA GLU A 170 -7.16 3.96 20.15
C GLU A 170 -7.81 2.60 19.83
N GLN A 171 -8.16 2.35 18.57
CA GLN A 171 -8.88 1.15 18.14
C GLN A 171 -8.01 -0.11 18.04
N LYS A 172 -6.68 0.04 17.90
CA LYS A 172 -5.73 -1.05 17.67
C LYS A 172 -4.59 -1.07 18.69
N PRO A 173 -4.91 -1.22 20.00
CA PRO A 173 -3.91 -1.12 21.07
C PRO A 173 -2.80 -2.17 20.93
N PHE A 174 -3.10 -3.39 20.45
CA PHE A 174 -2.10 -4.43 20.30
C PHE A 174 -1.05 -4.11 19.19
N ARG A 175 -1.43 -3.38 18.14
CA ARG A 175 -0.46 -2.90 17.15
C ARG A 175 0.57 -1.98 17.79
N ARG A 176 0.11 -1.07 18.63
CA ARG A 176 0.98 -0.17 19.39
C ARG A 176 1.96 -0.95 20.28
N GLU A 177 1.47 -1.95 21.01
CA GLU A 177 2.32 -2.75 21.89
C GLU A 177 3.34 -3.60 21.12
N VAL A 178 2.98 -4.11 19.93
CA VAL A 178 3.95 -4.80 19.05
C VAL A 178 5.07 -3.83 18.62
N MET A 179 4.74 -2.63 18.17
CA MET A 179 5.76 -1.61 17.81
C MET A 179 6.68 -1.29 18.98
N ARG A 180 6.11 -1.08 20.18
CA ARG A 180 6.89 -0.84 21.40
C ARG A 180 7.75 -2.01 21.82
N THR A 181 7.27 -3.24 21.61
CA THR A 181 8.06 -4.47 21.87
C THR A 181 9.29 -4.55 20.98
N TYR A 182 9.20 -4.05 19.73
CA TYR A 182 10.36 -3.90 18.84
C TYR A 182 11.18 -2.62 19.08
N GLY A 183 10.90 -1.87 20.16
CA GLY A 183 11.69 -0.72 20.59
C GLY A 183 11.28 0.63 19.98
N ALA A 184 10.22 0.69 19.16
CA ALA A 184 9.77 1.95 18.60
C ALA A 184 9.02 2.82 19.62
N SER A 185 9.17 4.13 19.51
CA SER A 185 8.28 5.10 20.15
C SER A 185 7.06 5.35 19.27
N VAL A 186 5.85 5.35 19.86
CA VAL A 186 4.60 5.50 19.12
C VAL A 186 3.79 6.66 19.71
N THR A 187 3.52 7.66 18.87
CA THR A 187 2.78 8.88 19.25
C THR A 187 1.46 8.95 18.46
N PRO A 188 0.30 9.20 19.12
CA PRO A 188 -0.95 9.42 18.38
C PRO A 188 -0.89 10.74 17.60
N SER A 189 -1.32 10.75 16.34
CA SER A 189 -1.27 11.92 15.46
C SER A 189 -2.68 12.35 15.01
N PRO A 190 -2.96 13.67 15.00
CA PRO A 190 -2.07 14.79 15.36
C PRO A 190 -1.82 14.88 16.87
N SER A 191 -0.65 15.38 17.24
CA SER A 191 -0.17 15.46 18.63
C SER A 191 0.28 16.88 19.01
N GLU A 192 0.51 17.12 20.30
CA GLU A 192 1.09 18.36 20.80
C GLU A 192 2.63 18.36 20.80
N THR A 193 3.26 17.25 20.35
CA THR A 193 4.72 17.09 20.41
C THR A 193 5.46 17.82 19.30
N THR A 194 4.78 18.11 18.18
CA THR A 194 5.32 18.82 17.01
C THR A 194 4.61 20.16 16.81
N GLU A 195 5.24 21.10 16.12
CA GLU A 195 4.62 22.40 15.80
C GLU A 195 3.43 22.21 14.84
N ILE A 196 3.64 21.40 13.79
CA ILE A 196 2.60 21.14 12.81
C ILE A 196 1.41 20.35 13.42
N GLY A 197 1.68 19.46 14.36
CA GLY A 197 0.63 18.74 15.08
C GLY A 197 -0.27 19.70 15.88
N ARG A 198 0.32 20.68 16.58
CA ARG A 198 -0.42 21.75 17.29
C ARG A 198 -1.25 22.61 16.33
N GLN A 199 -0.70 22.95 15.16
CA GLN A 199 -1.43 23.72 14.14
C GLN A 199 -2.63 22.93 13.61
N ILE A 200 -2.45 21.65 13.27
CA ILE A 200 -3.54 20.79 12.80
C ILE A 200 -4.64 20.62 13.86
N LEU A 201 -4.27 20.43 15.13
CA LEU A 201 -5.24 20.34 16.23
C LEU A 201 -6.05 21.63 16.41
N LYS A 202 -5.44 22.79 16.15
CA LYS A 202 -6.11 24.09 16.19
C LYS A 202 -7.05 24.30 14.99
N GLU A 203 -6.63 23.89 13.80
CA GLU A 203 -7.41 24.04 12.57
C GLU A 203 -8.58 23.02 12.48
N PHE A 204 -8.36 21.80 12.97
CA PHE A 204 -9.33 20.71 12.97
C PHE A 204 -9.62 20.19 14.40
N PRO A 205 -10.31 20.98 15.24
CA PRO A 205 -10.62 20.56 16.61
C PRO A 205 -11.41 19.26 16.65
N GLY A 206 -10.97 18.30 17.48
CA GLY A 206 -11.64 17.01 17.61
C GLY A 206 -11.39 16.02 16.48
N THR A 207 -10.44 16.31 15.57
CA THR A 207 -10.11 15.40 14.46
C THR A 207 -9.69 14.01 14.94
N THR A 208 -10.10 12.98 14.19
CA THR A 208 -9.67 11.60 14.38
C THR A 208 -8.29 11.31 13.78
N GLY A 209 -7.70 12.30 13.11
CA GLY A 209 -6.45 12.19 12.38
C GLY A 209 -6.57 11.51 11.02
N SER A 210 -5.53 11.67 10.23
CA SER A 210 -5.35 11.02 8.92
C SER A 210 -3.89 10.64 8.69
N LEU A 211 -3.60 9.88 7.64
CA LEU A 211 -2.22 9.62 7.22
C LEU A 211 -1.49 10.93 6.89
N GLY A 212 -2.17 11.89 6.23
CA GLY A 212 -1.59 13.19 5.92
C GLY A 212 -1.14 13.97 7.16
N CYS A 213 -1.91 13.93 8.27
CA CYS A 213 -1.50 14.53 9.54
C CYS A 213 -0.23 13.85 10.10
N ALA A 214 -0.22 12.53 10.13
CA ALA A 214 0.89 11.75 10.67
C ALA A 214 2.18 11.90 9.83
N ILE A 215 2.05 12.03 8.51
CA ILE A 215 3.16 12.34 7.59
C ILE A 215 3.78 13.69 7.96
N SER A 216 2.97 14.73 8.13
CA SER A 216 3.45 16.08 8.47
C SER A 216 4.30 16.08 9.74
N GLU A 217 3.84 15.42 10.81
CA GLU A 217 4.58 15.33 12.07
C GLU A 217 5.86 14.49 11.96
N ALA A 218 5.82 13.39 11.19
CA ALA A 218 7.00 12.55 10.98
C ALA A 218 8.08 13.30 10.18
N VAL A 219 7.70 14.05 9.15
CA VAL A 219 8.62 14.86 8.35
C VAL A 219 9.21 16.01 9.16
N GLU A 220 8.40 16.73 9.94
CA GLU A 220 8.92 17.77 10.85
C GLU A 220 9.98 17.17 11.79
N THR A 221 9.68 16.02 12.40
CA THR A 221 10.63 15.38 13.32
C THR A 221 11.91 14.93 12.61
N ALA A 222 11.83 14.42 11.39
CA ALA A 222 13.00 14.02 10.60
C ALA A 222 13.91 15.22 10.29
N THR A 223 13.31 16.34 9.89
CA THR A 223 14.05 17.53 9.46
C THR A 223 14.60 18.36 10.61
N THR A 224 14.03 18.25 11.80
CA THR A 224 14.46 18.96 13.01
C THR A 224 15.33 18.14 13.96
N THR A 225 15.50 16.82 13.71
CA THR A 225 16.31 15.92 14.53
C THR A 225 17.55 15.46 13.79
N GLU A 226 18.73 15.82 14.27
CA GLU A 226 20.01 15.45 13.65
C GLU A 226 20.20 13.92 13.58
N GLY A 227 20.56 13.40 12.41
CA GLY A 227 20.79 11.98 12.17
C GLY A 227 19.53 11.18 11.91
N TYR A 228 18.38 11.83 11.69
CA TYR A 228 17.14 11.18 11.30
C TYR A 228 16.74 11.50 9.87
N ARG A 229 16.01 10.58 9.25
CA ARG A 229 15.32 10.77 7.98
C ARG A 229 13.92 10.17 8.05
N TYR A 230 13.04 10.69 7.22
CA TYR A 230 11.68 10.16 7.06
C TYR A 230 11.70 8.95 6.12
N VAL A 231 10.92 7.95 6.47
CA VAL A 231 10.63 6.76 5.64
C VAL A 231 9.12 6.52 5.64
N LEU A 232 8.60 5.91 4.57
CA LEU A 232 7.17 5.81 4.37
C LEU A 232 6.72 4.46 3.82
N GLY A 233 5.49 4.07 4.16
CA GLY A 233 4.94 2.76 3.82
C GLY A 233 4.18 2.68 2.50
N SER A 234 4.04 3.78 1.74
CA SER A 234 3.29 3.83 0.49
C SER A 234 3.56 5.12 -0.28
N VAL A 235 2.82 5.40 -1.34
CA VAL A 235 2.73 6.63 -2.14
C VAL A 235 3.90 6.86 -3.08
N LEU A 236 5.16 6.85 -2.64
CA LEU A 236 6.32 7.12 -3.51
C LEU A 236 6.70 5.91 -4.37
N ASN A 237 7.34 6.19 -5.50
CA ASN A 237 7.69 5.18 -6.50
C ASN A 237 8.75 4.19 -6.00
N GLN A 238 9.67 4.65 -5.15
CA GLN A 238 10.64 3.76 -4.48
C GLN A 238 9.96 2.68 -3.63
N VAL A 239 8.80 2.97 -3.03
CA VAL A 239 8.06 1.97 -2.27
C VAL A 239 7.41 0.94 -3.20
N LEU A 240 6.83 1.38 -4.33
CA LEU A 240 6.33 0.47 -5.36
C LEU A 240 7.45 -0.44 -5.89
N LEU A 241 8.64 0.12 -6.12
CA LEU A 241 9.82 -0.62 -6.55
C LEU A 241 10.11 -1.78 -5.58
N HIS A 242 10.22 -1.51 -4.27
CA HIS A 242 10.47 -2.55 -3.27
C HIS A 242 9.34 -3.60 -3.23
N GLN A 243 8.10 -3.18 -3.43
CA GLN A 243 6.95 -4.10 -3.45
C GLN A 243 6.87 -4.93 -4.74
N SER A 244 7.65 -4.61 -5.79
CA SER A 244 7.66 -5.41 -7.03
C SER A 244 8.03 -6.87 -6.81
N VAL A 245 8.71 -7.20 -5.70
CA VAL A 245 8.99 -8.57 -5.29
C VAL A 245 7.72 -9.43 -5.18
N ILE A 246 6.58 -8.83 -4.83
CA ILE A 246 5.27 -9.51 -4.76
C ILE A 246 4.86 -10.03 -6.14
N GLY A 247 4.89 -9.14 -7.13
CA GLY A 247 4.53 -9.45 -8.52
C GLY A 247 5.53 -10.39 -9.17
N LEU A 248 6.83 -10.14 -8.97
CA LEU A 248 7.90 -10.98 -9.51
C LEU A 248 7.80 -12.43 -9.04
N GLU A 249 7.63 -12.67 -7.74
CA GLU A 249 7.40 -14.03 -7.22
C GLU A 249 6.08 -14.62 -7.74
N SER A 250 5.02 -13.82 -7.84
CA SER A 250 3.74 -14.30 -8.39
C SER A 250 3.90 -14.76 -9.82
N LYS A 251 4.60 -13.97 -10.65
CA LYS A 251 4.84 -14.30 -12.05
C LYS A 251 5.68 -15.57 -12.19
N ILE A 252 6.79 -15.67 -11.48
CA ILE A 252 7.64 -16.87 -11.51
C ILE A 252 6.83 -18.12 -11.09
N ALA A 253 6.03 -18.01 -10.03
CA ALA A 253 5.19 -19.10 -9.54
C ALA A 253 4.12 -19.51 -10.57
N MET A 254 3.48 -18.55 -11.24
CA MET A 254 2.48 -18.79 -12.27
C MET A 254 3.12 -19.41 -13.52
N ASP A 255 4.23 -18.89 -14.01
CA ASP A 255 4.96 -19.38 -15.17
C ASP A 255 5.40 -20.83 -14.97
N LYS A 256 5.85 -21.19 -13.75
CA LYS A 256 6.26 -22.57 -13.39
C LYS A 256 5.18 -23.62 -13.64
N TYR A 257 3.91 -23.21 -13.55
CA TYR A 257 2.75 -24.07 -13.78
C TYR A 257 1.98 -23.76 -15.07
N GLY A 258 2.48 -22.83 -15.89
CA GLY A 258 1.82 -22.41 -17.14
C GLY A 258 0.50 -21.67 -16.89
N ILE A 259 0.37 -20.98 -15.76
CA ILE A 259 -0.82 -20.20 -15.39
C ILE A 259 -0.66 -18.80 -15.97
N LYS A 260 -1.67 -18.32 -16.70
CA LYS A 260 -1.75 -16.93 -17.17
C LYS A 260 -2.96 -16.28 -16.54
N PRO A 261 -2.79 -15.18 -15.76
CA PRO A 261 -3.92 -14.45 -15.25
C PRO A 261 -4.57 -13.64 -16.39
N ASP A 262 -5.90 -13.58 -16.40
CA ASP A 262 -6.66 -12.65 -17.24
C ASP A 262 -6.80 -11.31 -16.51
N MET A 263 -6.91 -11.37 -15.18
CA MET A 263 -7.20 -10.23 -14.32
C MET A 263 -6.35 -10.24 -13.06
N ILE A 264 -5.86 -9.05 -12.66
CA ILE A 264 -5.07 -8.86 -11.45
C ILE A 264 -5.69 -7.75 -10.60
N ILE A 265 -6.03 -8.07 -9.34
CA ILE A 265 -6.82 -7.23 -8.45
C ILE A 265 -6.00 -6.90 -7.19
N GLY A 266 -5.97 -5.64 -6.78
CA GLY A 266 -5.35 -5.25 -5.53
C GLY A 266 -6.12 -4.13 -4.82
N CYS A 267 -6.06 -4.12 -3.49
CA CYS A 267 -6.59 -2.99 -2.73
C CYS A 267 -5.67 -1.77 -2.89
N ALA A 268 -6.26 -0.58 -2.90
CA ALA A 268 -5.56 0.66 -3.17
C ALA A 268 -5.89 1.74 -2.12
N GLY A 269 -4.86 2.12 -1.37
CA GLY A 269 -4.81 3.35 -0.58
C GLY A 269 -3.80 4.28 -1.24
N GLY A 270 -2.56 4.36 -0.73
CA GLY A 270 -1.45 5.00 -1.45
C GLY A 270 -0.90 4.17 -2.63
N GLY A 271 -1.34 2.93 -2.84
CA GLY A 271 -1.11 2.14 -4.04
C GLY A 271 0.07 1.18 -4.01
N SER A 272 0.91 1.14 -2.98
CA SER A 272 2.19 0.40 -3.02
C SER A 272 2.03 -1.12 -3.23
N ASN A 273 1.05 -1.77 -2.57
CA ASN A 273 0.84 -3.20 -2.75
C ASN A 273 0.32 -3.55 -4.15
N LEU A 274 -0.64 -2.76 -4.65
CA LEU A 274 -1.18 -2.93 -6.00
C LEU A 274 -0.07 -2.74 -7.03
N GLY A 275 0.66 -1.61 -6.93
CA GLY A 275 1.76 -1.30 -7.85
C GLY A 275 2.83 -2.38 -7.88
N GLY A 276 3.21 -2.91 -6.71
CA GLY A 276 4.17 -4.01 -6.63
C GLY A 276 3.65 -5.32 -7.23
N LEU A 277 2.39 -5.66 -6.96
CA LEU A 277 1.78 -6.89 -7.50
C LEU A 277 1.67 -6.84 -9.03
N ILE A 278 1.19 -5.71 -9.58
CA ILE A 278 0.97 -5.60 -11.03
C ILE A 278 2.25 -5.32 -11.81
N ALA A 279 3.33 -4.83 -11.17
CA ALA A 279 4.50 -4.30 -11.86
C ALA A 279 5.02 -5.18 -13.02
N PRO A 280 5.40 -6.47 -12.85
CA PRO A 280 5.94 -7.26 -13.95
C PRO A 280 4.88 -7.58 -15.04
N PHE A 281 3.62 -7.72 -14.67
CA PHE A 281 2.51 -7.94 -15.61
C PHE A 281 2.18 -6.66 -16.39
N MET A 282 2.22 -5.50 -15.72
CA MET A 282 2.06 -4.20 -16.37
C MET A 282 3.21 -3.94 -17.35
N GLY A 283 4.45 -4.31 -16.99
CA GLY A 283 5.58 -4.24 -17.89
C GLY A 283 5.37 -5.04 -19.17
N GLU A 284 4.89 -6.28 -19.08
CA GLU A 284 4.55 -7.08 -20.27
C GLU A 284 3.45 -6.43 -21.11
N LYS A 285 2.41 -5.87 -20.48
CA LYS A 285 1.35 -5.13 -21.19
C LYS A 285 1.91 -3.89 -21.90
N LEU A 286 2.74 -3.11 -21.24
CA LEU A 286 3.36 -1.90 -21.80
C LEU A 286 4.29 -2.20 -22.99
N ARG A 287 4.96 -3.35 -22.97
CA ARG A 287 5.79 -3.83 -24.10
C ARG A 287 4.99 -4.55 -25.19
N GLY A 288 3.67 -4.75 -25.00
CA GLY A 288 2.81 -5.44 -25.95
C GLY A 288 2.99 -6.97 -25.98
N GLU A 289 3.53 -7.56 -24.93
CA GLU A 289 3.80 -9.00 -24.80
C GLU A 289 2.57 -9.78 -24.30
N ALA A 290 1.69 -9.12 -23.55
CA ALA A 290 0.46 -9.69 -23.02
C ALA A 290 -0.60 -8.61 -22.79
N ASP A 291 -1.85 -9.05 -22.66
CA ASP A 291 -2.97 -8.17 -22.31
C ASP A 291 -3.63 -8.69 -21.03
N TYR A 292 -3.47 -7.92 -19.93
CA TYR A 292 -4.03 -8.17 -18.62
C TYR A 292 -5.02 -7.06 -18.26
N GLU A 293 -6.09 -7.44 -17.55
CA GLU A 293 -6.97 -6.48 -16.86
C GLU A 293 -6.41 -6.21 -15.46
N PHE A 294 -6.34 -4.93 -15.06
CA PHE A 294 -5.89 -4.54 -13.72
C PHE A 294 -6.99 -3.76 -13.00
N ILE A 295 -7.27 -4.12 -11.74
CA ILE A 295 -8.32 -3.48 -10.96
C ILE A 295 -7.75 -3.00 -9.62
N ALA A 296 -7.82 -1.69 -9.41
CA ALA A 296 -7.59 -1.04 -8.11
C ALA A 296 -8.90 -1.01 -7.33
N VAL A 297 -8.90 -1.50 -6.10
CA VAL A 297 -10.10 -1.51 -5.25
C VAL A 297 -9.87 -0.62 -4.04
N GLU A 298 -10.62 0.47 -3.97
CA GLU A 298 -10.52 1.47 -2.90
C GLU A 298 -11.77 1.48 -2.01
N PRO A 299 -11.68 2.00 -0.77
CA PRO A 299 -12.86 2.14 0.07
C PRO A 299 -13.78 3.25 -0.44
N ALA A 300 -15.09 3.01 -0.46
CA ALA A 300 -16.07 4.02 -0.85
C ALA A 300 -16.01 5.29 0.01
N SER A 301 -15.45 5.18 1.24
CA SER A 301 -15.24 6.31 2.15
C SER A 301 -13.97 7.14 1.88
N CYS A 302 -13.09 6.67 0.96
CA CYS A 302 -11.87 7.38 0.57
C CYS A 302 -11.55 7.10 -0.91
N PRO A 303 -12.43 7.56 -1.85
CA PRO A 303 -12.42 7.16 -3.26
C PRO A 303 -11.49 8.05 -4.10
N SER A 304 -10.17 7.96 -3.88
CA SER A 304 -9.18 8.85 -4.49
C SER A 304 -9.09 8.71 -6.02
N LEU A 305 -9.19 7.50 -6.56
CA LEU A 305 -9.20 7.25 -8.02
C LEU A 305 -10.57 7.52 -8.62
N THR A 306 -11.64 6.97 -8.04
CA THR A 306 -12.98 7.00 -8.66
C THR A 306 -13.68 8.35 -8.53
N ARG A 307 -13.33 9.18 -7.54
CA ARG A 307 -13.94 10.51 -7.31
C ARG A 307 -12.94 11.63 -7.07
N GLY A 308 -11.64 11.35 -7.12
CA GLY A 308 -10.58 12.34 -7.00
C GLY A 308 -10.35 13.13 -8.29
N ARG A 309 -9.36 14.03 -8.24
CA ARG A 309 -8.89 14.83 -9.37
C ARG A 309 -7.44 14.51 -9.68
N TYR A 310 -7.07 14.45 -10.95
CA TYR A 310 -5.68 14.27 -11.38
C TYR A 310 -4.97 15.62 -11.46
N VAL A 311 -4.32 16.00 -10.37
CA VAL A 311 -3.67 17.32 -10.20
C VAL A 311 -2.46 17.20 -9.29
N ASP A 312 -1.63 18.24 -9.28
CA ASP A 312 -0.56 18.39 -8.28
C ASP A 312 -1.19 18.76 -6.92
N ASP A 313 -0.88 17.97 -5.90
CA ASP A 313 -1.35 18.22 -4.54
C ASP A 313 -0.28 17.83 -3.51
N PHE A 314 -0.36 18.41 -2.34
CA PHE A 314 0.54 18.08 -1.24
C PHE A 314 0.37 16.63 -0.80
N CYS A 315 1.48 15.95 -0.53
CA CYS A 315 1.45 14.58 -0.04
C CYS A 315 1.00 14.50 1.44
N ASP A 316 0.87 15.63 2.14
CA ASP A 316 0.51 15.71 3.55
C ASP A 316 -0.48 16.85 3.87
N THR A 317 -1.16 16.76 5.01
CA THR A 317 -2.15 17.74 5.44
C THR A 317 -1.52 19.06 5.88
N GLY A 318 -0.33 19.01 6.48
CA GLY A 318 0.40 20.19 6.96
C GLY A 318 1.17 20.94 5.87
N LYS A 319 1.18 20.43 4.64
CA LYS A 319 1.82 21.06 3.47
C LYS A 319 3.33 21.26 3.60
N VAL A 320 3.99 20.34 4.30
CA VAL A 320 5.46 20.32 4.47
C VAL A 320 6.16 19.35 3.54
N CYS A 321 5.41 18.41 2.96
CA CYS A 321 5.93 17.45 1.98
C CYS A 321 5.89 18.01 0.54
N PRO A 322 6.61 17.36 -0.39
CA PRO A 322 6.50 17.65 -1.81
C PRO A 322 5.07 17.56 -2.33
N LEU A 323 4.78 18.29 -3.41
CA LEU A 323 3.58 18.04 -4.20
C LEU A 323 3.87 16.91 -5.19
N ALA A 324 2.86 16.09 -5.40
CA ALA A 324 2.87 15.04 -6.40
C ALA A 324 1.68 15.20 -7.34
N LYS A 325 1.90 15.00 -8.63
CA LYS A 325 0.79 14.89 -9.58
C LYS A 325 0.15 13.53 -9.44
N MET A 326 -1.06 13.52 -8.89
CA MET A 326 -1.75 12.29 -8.51
C MET A 326 -3.25 12.45 -8.58
N TYR A 327 -3.98 11.35 -8.57
CA TYR A 327 -5.40 11.38 -8.22
C TYR A 327 -5.53 11.65 -6.72
N THR A 328 -6.24 12.73 -6.37
CA THR A 328 -6.36 13.20 -4.98
C THR A 328 -7.77 13.69 -4.65
N LEU A 329 -8.15 13.51 -3.38
CA LEU A 329 -9.34 14.10 -2.76
C LEU A 329 -9.04 15.48 -2.14
N GLY A 330 -7.78 15.93 -2.24
CA GLY A 330 -7.25 17.13 -1.60
C GLY A 330 -6.55 16.80 -0.28
N SER A 331 -5.38 17.40 -0.05
CA SER A 331 -4.53 17.17 1.15
C SER A 331 -5.21 17.54 2.48
N GLY A 332 -6.23 18.38 2.43
CA GLY A 332 -7.10 18.70 3.58
C GLY A 332 -8.27 17.73 3.80
N PHE A 333 -8.47 16.75 2.91
CA PHE A 333 -9.52 15.75 3.08
C PHE A 333 -9.16 14.75 4.18
N ILE A 334 -10.00 14.66 5.20
CA ILE A 334 -9.84 13.70 6.30
C ILE A 334 -10.90 12.60 6.13
N PRO A 335 -10.51 11.38 5.72
CA PRO A 335 -11.45 10.27 5.54
C PRO A 335 -12.18 9.92 6.84
N SER A 336 -13.43 9.47 6.72
CA SER A 336 -14.18 8.93 7.85
C SER A 336 -13.42 7.79 8.55
N ALA A 337 -13.74 7.51 9.81
CA ALA A 337 -13.09 6.50 10.63
C ALA A 337 -13.52 5.07 10.23
N ASN A 338 -13.26 4.67 8.98
CA ASN A 338 -13.44 3.29 8.55
C ASN A 338 -12.35 2.37 9.13
N HIS A 339 -12.59 1.07 9.12
CA HIS A 339 -11.69 0.08 9.71
C HIS A 339 -10.53 -0.38 8.81
N ALA A 340 -10.52 0.00 7.53
CA ALA A 340 -9.39 -0.20 6.62
C ALA A 340 -8.41 0.99 6.71
N GLY A 341 -7.80 1.19 7.86
CA GLY A 341 -6.95 2.35 8.16
C GLY A 341 -5.76 2.53 7.22
N GLY A 342 -5.24 1.44 6.64
CA GLY A 342 -4.18 1.46 5.64
C GLY A 342 -4.61 2.01 4.26
N LEU A 343 -5.92 2.17 4.03
CA LEU A 343 -6.48 2.75 2.79
C LEU A 343 -7.03 4.17 2.99
N ARG A 344 -6.80 4.80 4.16
CA ARG A 344 -7.27 6.15 4.49
C ARG A 344 -6.25 7.23 4.12
N TYR A 345 -5.97 7.35 2.84
CA TYR A 345 -5.07 8.37 2.29
C TYR A 345 -5.75 9.14 1.16
N HIS A 346 -5.58 10.47 1.14
CA HIS A 346 -6.27 11.36 0.21
C HIS A 346 -5.78 11.25 -1.23
N GLY A 347 -4.57 10.71 -1.47
CA GLY A 347 -3.94 10.64 -2.78
C GLY A 347 -3.53 9.23 -3.19
N MET A 348 -3.12 9.10 -4.44
CA MET A 348 -2.65 7.85 -5.04
C MET A 348 -1.22 8.03 -5.55
N ASN A 349 -0.42 6.97 -5.53
CA ASN A 349 0.92 6.98 -6.11
C ASN A 349 0.93 7.60 -7.52
N PRO A 350 1.91 8.46 -7.86
CA PRO A 350 1.99 9.12 -9.16
C PRO A 350 2.03 8.16 -10.36
N ALA A 351 2.77 7.05 -10.29
CA ALA A 351 2.83 6.09 -11.39
C ALA A 351 1.50 5.37 -11.62
N LEU A 352 0.82 4.95 -10.54
CA LEU A 352 -0.52 4.34 -10.64
C LEU A 352 -1.57 5.35 -11.12
N SER A 353 -1.46 6.61 -10.67
CA SER A 353 -2.33 7.68 -11.14
C SER A 353 -2.16 7.91 -12.64
N GLN A 354 -0.92 7.91 -13.14
CA GLN A 354 -0.64 8.02 -14.57
C GLN A 354 -1.16 6.81 -15.35
N MET A 355 -1.00 5.58 -14.81
CA MET A 355 -1.55 4.37 -15.44
C MET A 355 -3.08 4.41 -15.52
N TYR A 356 -3.75 4.95 -14.50
CA TYR A 356 -5.19 5.12 -14.50
C TYR A 356 -5.64 6.18 -15.51
N GLU A 357 -4.94 7.32 -15.59
CA GLU A 357 -5.17 8.37 -16.59
C GLU A 357 -4.97 7.86 -18.02
N ASP A 358 -3.98 6.98 -18.23
CA ASP A 358 -3.70 6.34 -19.52
C ASP A 358 -4.68 5.20 -19.88
N GLY A 359 -5.66 4.90 -19.01
CA GLY A 359 -6.64 3.83 -19.22
C GLY A 359 -6.07 2.40 -19.11
N LEU A 360 -4.92 2.24 -18.46
CA LEU A 360 -4.26 0.94 -18.25
C LEU A 360 -4.75 0.22 -16.99
N LEU A 361 -5.46 0.91 -16.11
CA LEU A 361 -5.91 0.45 -14.81
C LEU A 361 -7.36 0.85 -14.60
N GLU A 362 -8.22 -0.08 -14.20
CA GLU A 362 -9.58 0.18 -13.73
C GLU A 362 -9.58 0.46 -12.23
N ALA A 363 -10.48 1.32 -11.75
CA ALA A 363 -10.67 1.55 -10.33
C ALA A 363 -12.12 1.31 -9.91
N ARG A 364 -12.30 0.71 -8.74
CA ARG A 364 -13.62 0.46 -8.11
C ARG A 364 -13.59 0.85 -6.64
N SER A 365 -14.67 1.46 -6.16
CA SER A 365 -14.87 1.72 -4.75
C SER A 365 -15.88 0.74 -4.15
N VAL A 366 -15.64 0.28 -2.91
CA VAL A 366 -16.49 -0.68 -2.21
C VAL A 366 -16.80 -0.23 -0.79
N GLU A 367 -18.02 -0.50 -0.35
CA GLU A 367 -18.50 -0.17 1.00
C GLU A 367 -17.96 -1.16 2.04
N GLN A 368 -17.63 -0.66 3.25
CA GLN A 368 -16.98 -1.50 4.26
C GLN A 368 -17.84 -2.67 4.75
N THR A 369 -19.17 -2.54 4.82
CA THR A 369 -20.03 -3.66 5.21
C THR A 369 -19.99 -4.80 4.18
N SER A 370 -19.92 -4.47 2.89
CA SER A 370 -19.72 -5.42 1.80
C SER A 370 -18.34 -6.09 1.87
N VAL A 371 -17.31 -5.31 2.21
CA VAL A 371 -15.94 -5.79 2.40
C VAL A 371 -15.87 -6.81 3.55
N PHE A 372 -16.49 -6.51 4.71
CA PHE A 372 -16.49 -7.44 5.85
C PHE A 372 -17.31 -8.72 5.60
N LYS A 373 -18.41 -8.64 4.83
CA LYS A 373 -19.14 -9.85 4.35
C LYS A 373 -18.22 -10.75 3.52
N ALA A 374 -17.45 -10.17 2.59
CA ALA A 374 -16.49 -10.90 1.77
C ALA A 374 -15.35 -11.47 2.62
N ALA A 375 -14.86 -10.72 3.60
CA ALA A 375 -13.83 -11.15 4.55
C ALA A 375 -14.26 -12.37 5.35
N GLU A 376 -15.48 -12.37 5.93
CA GLU A 376 -16.01 -13.53 6.64
C GLU A 376 -16.21 -14.74 5.73
N GLN A 377 -16.78 -14.53 4.53
CA GLN A 377 -16.95 -15.61 3.57
C GLN A 377 -15.60 -16.26 3.23
N PHE A 378 -14.59 -15.45 2.96
CA PHE A 378 -13.23 -15.93 2.68
C PHE A 378 -12.63 -16.67 3.87
N ALA A 379 -12.72 -16.10 5.07
CA ALA A 379 -12.21 -16.73 6.29
C ALA A 379 -12.85 -18.10 6.57
N ARG A 380 -14.16 -18.24 6.34
CA ARG A 380 -14.90 -19.48 6.56
C ARG A 380 -14.57 -20.58 5.56
N VAL A 381 -14.17 -20.24 4.34
CA VAL A 381 -13.88 -21.23 3.28
C VAL A 381 -12.39 -21.48 3.07
N GLU A 382 -11.55 -20.46 3.15
CA GLU A 382 -10.10 -20.57 2.94
C GLU A 382 -9.31 -20.71 4.27
N GLY A 383 -9.96 -20.51 5.42
CA GLY A 383 -9.32 -20.65 6.75
C GLY A 383 -8.33 -19.55 7.09
N ILE A 384 -8.34 -18.42 6.37
CA ILE A 384 -7.46 -17.28 6.58
C ILE A 384 -8.29 -16.06 6.94
N LEU A 385 -8.01 -15.45 8.09
CA LEU A 385 -8.64 -14.20 8.51
C LEU A 385 -7.92 -13.02 7.86
N PRO A 386 -8.54 -12.34 6.86
CA PRO A 386 -7.88 -11.28 6.11
C PRO A 386 -7.95 -9.94 6.85
N ALA A 387 -6.97 -9.08 6.61
CA ALA A 387 -7.05 -7.67 7.01
C ALA A 387 -8.20 -6.97 6.26
N PRO A 388 -8.87 -5.97 6.86
CA PRO A 388 -9.91 -5.20 6.19
C PRO A 388 -9.46 -4.58 4.87
N GLU A 389 -8.19 -4.16 4.77
CA GLU A 389 -7.60 -3.65 3.54
C GLU A 389 -7.62 -4.70 2.43
N SER A 390 -7.11 -5.90 2.70
CA SER A 390 -7.06 -7.02 1.72
C SER A 390 -8.46 -7.44 1.28
N SER A 391 -9.43 -7.28 2.16
CA SER A 391 -10.81 -7.72 1.92
C SER A 391 -11.52 -6.91 0.83
N HIS A 392 -10.98 -5.72 0.49
CA HIS A 392 -11.42 -4.97 -0.70
C HIS A 392 -11.12 -5.74 -1.99
N ALA A 393 -9.91 -6.29 -2.11
CA ALA A 393 -9.54 -7.12 -3.25
C ALA A 393 -10.32 -8.44 -3.27
N ILE A 394 -10.56 -9.06 -2.10
CA ILE A 394 -11.41 -10.26 -1.99
C ILE A 394 -12.82 -9.97 -2.50
N ARG A 395 -13.42 -8.83 -2.12
CA ARG A 395 -14.77 -8.47 -2.57
C ARG A 395 -14.83 -8.36 -4.08
N ALA A 396 -13.90 -7.66 -4.70
CA ALA A 396 -13.85 -7.53 -6.15
C ALA A 396 -13.57 -8.88 -6.85
N ALA A 397 -12.69 -9.72 -6.31
CA ALA A 397 -12.43 -11.04 -6.85
C ALA A 397 -13.67 -11.95 -6.81
N ILE A 398 -14.46 -11.89 -5.73
CA ILE A 398 -15.75 -12.59 -5.63
C ILE A 398 -16.74 -12.07 -6.68
N ASP A 399 -16.82 -10.74 -6.85
CA ASP A 399 -17.73 -10.14 -7.84
C ASP A 399 -17.40 -10.58 -9.26
N GLU A 400 -16.11 -10.61 -9.63
CA GLU A 400 -15.67 -11.08 -10.94
C GLU A 400 -15.91 -12.59 -11.13
N ALA A 401 -15.67 -13.38 -10.09
CA ALA A 401 -15.97 -14.82 -10.12
C ALA A 401 -17.47 -15.12 -10.30
N LEU A 402 -18.34 -14.32 -9.69
CA LEU A 402 -19.80 -14.42 -9.88
C LEU A 402 -20.22 -13.99 -11.28
N LYS A 403 -19.59 -12.96 -11.87
CA LYS A 403 -19.81 -12.63 -13.31
C LYS A 403 -19.41 -13.79 -14.22
N CYS A 404 -18.29 -14.45 -13.93
CA CYS A 404 -17.89 -15.66 -14.67
C CYS A 404 -18.93 -16.77 -14.56
N LYS A 405 -19.55 -16.94 -13.38
CA LYS A 405 -20.66 -17.89 -13.22
C LYS A 405 -21.88 -17.53 -14.07
N GLU A 406 -22.24 -16.24 -14.09
CA GLU A 406 -23.40 -15.75 -14.86
C GLU A 406 -23.19 -15.87 -16.37
N THR A 407 -21.98 -15.57 -16.86
CA THR A 407 -21.64 -15.59 -18.28
C THR A 407 -21.20 -16.96 -18.80
N GLY A 408 -20.76 -17.85 -17.90
CA GLY A 408 -20.12 -19.12 -18.24
C GLY A 408 -18.68 -18.96 -18.74
N GLU A 409 -18.10 -17.76 -18.67
CA GLU A 409 -16.73 -17.48 -19.09
C GLU A 409 -15.73 -17.94 -18.03
N GLU A 410 -14.71 -18.69 -18.44
CA GLU A 410 -13.59 -19.05 -17.55
C GLU A 410 -12.53 -17.96 -17.58
N LYS A 411 -12.29 -17.29 -16.43
CA LYS A 411 -11.18 -16.34 -16.24
C LYS A 411 -10.27 -16.79 -15.10
N THR A 412 -9.00 -16.50 -15.23
CA THR A 412 -8.00 -16.66 -14.17
C THR A 412 -7.80 -15.33 -13.46
N ILE A 413 -8.17 -15.28 -12.20
CA ILE A 413 -8.13 -14.08 -11.35
C ILE A 413 -6.97 -14.22 -10.36
N LEU A 414 -6.06 -13.25 -10.34
CA LEU A 414 -5.03 -13.12 -9.30
C LEU A 414 -5.36 -11.93 -8.42
N PHE A 415 -5.39 -12.09 -7.10
CA PHE A 415 -5.50 -10.95 -6.20
C PHE A 415 -4.45 -10.92 -5.10
N GLY A 416 -4.18 -9.72 -4.58
CA GLY A 416 -3.26 -9.51 -3.46
C GLY A 416 -3.95 -9.71 -2.11
N LEU A 417 -3.55 -10.72 -1.34
CA LEU A 417 -3.94 -10.90 0.07
C LEU A 417 -2.84 -10.30 0.95
N THR A 418 -2.91 -8.98 1.16
CA THR A 418 -1.82 -8.13 1.61
C THR A 418 -1.53 -8.16 3.10
N GLY A 419 -2.48 -8.66 3.93
CA GLY A 419 -2.32 -8.64 5.37
C GLY A 419 -3.27 -9.58 6.11
N THR A 420 -2.85 -9.93 7.34
CA THR A 420 -3.67 -10.70 8.29
C THR A 420 -4.58 -9.81 9.12
N GLY A 421 -5.77 -10.31 9.47
CA GLY A 421 -6.80 -9.59 10.23
C GLY A 421 -6.75 -9.80 11.75
N TYR A 422 -5.82 -10.57 12.29
CA TYR A 422 -5.79 -10.88 13.74
C TYR A 422 -5.66 -9.64 14.63
N PHE A 423 -5.12 -8.53 14.13
CA PHE A 423 -5.06 -7.26 14.86
C PHE A 423 -6.31 -6.38 14.65
N ASP A 424 -7.29 -6.85 13.87
CA ASP A 424 -8.47 -6.08 13.47
C ASP A 424 -9.76 -6.64 14.10
N MET A 425 -9.64 -7.43 15.18
CA MET A 425 -10.79 -8.13 15.81
C MET A 425 -11.85 -7.17 16.33
N VAL A 426 -11.49 -5.96 16.77
CA VAL A 426 -12.46 -4.92 17.15
C VAL A 426 -13.37 -4.53 15.98
N ALA A 427 -12.82 -4.51 14.75
CA ALA A 427 -13.61 -4.24 13.56
C ALA A 427 -14.58 -5.38 13.22
N TYR A 428 -14.10 -6.64 13.33
CA TYR A 428 -14.97 -7.82 13.17
C TYR A 428 -16.07 -7.88 14.24
N GLU A 429 -15.75 -7.56 15.49
CA GLU A 429 -16.75 -7.47 16.57
C GLU A 429 -17.85 -6.45 16.23
N LYS A 430 -17.50 -5.25 15.81
CA LYS A 430 -18.47 -4.24 15.39
C LYS A 430 -19.32 -4.68 14.20
N PHE A 431 -18.71 -5.40 13.27
CA PHE A 431 -19.45 -5.96 12.13
C PHE A 431 -20.47 -7.01 12.61
N HIS A 432 -20.08 -7.95 13.48
CA HIS A 432 -20.97 -8.98 14.03
C HIS A 432 -22.12 -8.39 14.85
N ASN A 433 -21.86 -7.30 15.59
CA ASN A 433 -22.87 -6.63 16.41
C ASN A 433 -23.80 -5.71 15.60
N GLY A 434 -23.57 -5.56 14.26
CA GLY A 434 -24.35 -4.63 13.44
C GLY A 434 -24.08 -3.15 13.73
N GLU A 435 -22.92 -2.84 14.35
CA GLU A 435 -22.50 -1.47 14.69
C GLU A 435 -21.71 -0.78 13.57
N MET A 436 -21.42 -1.52 12.50
CA MET A 436 -20.67 -0.99 11.36
C MET A 436 -21.63 -0.31 10.38
N SER A 437 -21.30 0.90 9.95
CA SER A 437 -22.05 1.65 8.95
C SER A 437 -21.17 2.02 7.77
N ASP A 438 -21.77 2.11 6.60
CA ASP A 438 -21.12 2.60 5.40
C ASP A 438 -21.12 4.12 5.39
N TYR A 439 -20.10 4.71 4.77
CA TYR A 439 -19.98 6.14 4.54
C TYR A 439 -19.41 6.37 3.14
N ILE A 440 -20.09 7.23 2.40
CA ILE A 440 -19.66 7.72 1.09
C ILE A 440 -19.57 9.25 1.20
N PRO A 441 -18.41 9.87 0.92
CA PRO A 441 -18.27 11.32 0.97
C PRO A 441 -19.31 12.03 0.11
N THR A 442 -19.95 13.04 0.66
CA THR A 442 -20.86 13.89 -0.08
C THR A 442 -20.11 14.80 -1.06
N GLU A 443 -20.80 15.41 -2.01
CA GLU A 443 -20.19 16.42 -2.90
C GLU A 443 -19.65 17.62 -2.11
N GLU A 444 -20.26 17.96 -0.96
CA GLU A 444 -19.76 19.00 -0.07
C GLU A 444 -18.44 18.60 0.61
N ASP A 445 -18.32 17.36 1.08
CA ASP A 445 -17.07 16.85 1.68
C ASP A 445 -15.93 16.88 0.66
N LEU A 446 -16.19 16.44 -0.57
CA LEU A 446 -15.21 16.48 -1.65
C LEU A 446 -14.85 17.92 -2.04
N ALA A 447 -15.83 18.82 -2.13
CA ALA A 447 -15.60 20.24 -2.45
C ALA A 447 -14.69 20.90 -1.39
N LYS A 448 -14.88 20.60 -0.11
CA LYS A 448 -14.00 21.06 0.99
C LYS A 448 -12.58 20.54 0.81
N GLY A 449 -12.41 19.26 0.49
CA GLY A 449 -11.09 18.67 0.20
C GLY A 449 -10.41 19.37 -0.98
N PHE A 450 -11.12 19.52 -2.10
CA PHE A 450 -10.60 20.14 -3.32
C PHE A 450 -10.27 21.64 -3.17
N ALA A 451 -10.91 22.35 -2.23
CA ALA A 451 -10.64 23.78 -2.02
C ALA A 451 -9.20 24.09 -1.60
N GLY A 452 -8.52 23.12 -0.99
CA GLY A 452 -7.14 23.24 -0.54
C GLY A 452 -6.07 22.89 -1.58
N ILE A 453 -6.48 22.38 -2.76
CA ILE A 453 -5.55 21.98 -3.82
C ILE A 453 -4.87 23.22 -4.41
N PRO A 454 -3.54 23.25 -4.53
CA PRO A 454 -2.82 24.40 -5.07
C PRO A 454 -3.15 24.60 -6.56
N LYS A 455 -3.22 25.86 -6.98
CA LYS A 455 -3.33 26.22 -8.40
C LYS A 455 -1.93 26.41 -8.95
N ILE A 456 -1.40 25.40 -9.63
CA ILE A 456 -0.14 25.49 -10.35
C ILE A 456 -0.46 26.02 -11.74
N VAL A 457 0.17 27.13 -12.11
CA VAL A 457 -0.04 27.82 -13.38
C VAL A 457 0.99 27.36 -14.41
#